data_36fde7190261cf17682b9e98f442f2fd
#
_entry.id   36fde7190261cf17682b9e98f442f2fd
#
_cell.length_a   1.000
_cell.length_b   1.000
_cell.length_c   1.000
_cell.angle_alpha   90.00
_cell.angle_beta   90.00
_cell.angle_gamma   90.00
#
_symmetry.space_group_name_H-M   'P 1'
#
loop_
_entity.id
_entity.type
_entity.pdbx_description
1 polymer ?
#
loop_
_entity_poly.entity_id
_entity_poly.type
_entity_poly.pdbx_seq_one_letter_code
_entity_poly.pdbx_strand_id
1 'polypeptide(L)'
;MAIFTNQATLTYNGSSTNSNIAYGEILDVLVVTKTAVEGNYAPGQIVTYVVTLRNTGNASLNGLVVTDDLGGYEFNGTTVYPLTYEAGSVVLFTNGVPQAAPTVAAGPPLVFSDITVPAGGDVVIVSQAQANAFADPAVGGRIDNTVTVTGDGLSAPITATETVTVEAQQALTISKSITPVQVVDNDRVTYTFVIQNTGNQAVVATDNAAITDTFDPILTALTVTFDGAAWTQGVQYNYNEATGLFTTVPGQILVPAATYVQDPVTGAYTATPGIATLTVTGTI
;
A
#
# COMPACT_ATOMS: atom_id res chain seq x y z
N MET A 1 33.44 3.97 1.24
CA MET A 1 34.90 3.73 1.46
C MET A 1 35.53 5.00 2.02
N ALA A 2 36.15 4.95 3.19
CA ALA A 2 36.86 6.07 3.79
C ALA A 2 38.37 5.85 3.60
N ILE A 3 39.07 6.89 3.20
CA ILE A 3 40.54 6.87 3.04
C ILE A 3 41.13 7.49 4.30
N PHE A 4 42.11 6.83 4.91
CA PHE A 4 42.92 7.40 5.99
C PHE A 4 44.37 7.52 5.56
N THR A 5 45.09 8.49 6.18
CA THR A 5 46.49 8.75 5.86
C THR A 5 47.31 8.79 7.13
N ASN A 6 48.55 8.36 7.06
CA ASN A 6 49.50 8.46 8.15
C ASN A 6 50.88 8.96 7.65
N GLN A 7 51.54 9.82 8.40
CA GLN A 7 52.86 10.33 8.13
C GLN A 7 53.70 10.40 9.41
N ALA A 8 54.88 9.89 9.40
CA ALA A 8 55.80 9.95 10.52
C ALA A 8 56.78 11.15 10.37
N THR A 9 57.18 11.72 11.51
CA THR A 9 58.23 12.75 11.54
C THR A 9 59.45 12.21 12.32
N LEU A 10 60.61 12.27 11.71
CA LEU A 10 61.90 11.97 12.34
C LEU A 10 62.56 13.30 12.78
N THR A 11 62.91 13.37 14.06
CA THR A 11 63.66 14.52 14.61
C THR A 11 65.04 14.07 15.06
N TYR A 12 66.10 14.77 14.63
CA TYR A 12 67.50 14.49 14.99
C TYR A 12 68.29 15.78 15.04
N ASN A 13 69.16 15.94 16.00
CA ASN A 13 70.09 17.11 16.17
C ASN A 13 69.38 18.48 15.96
N GLY A 14 68.17 18.65 16.41
CA GLY A 14 67.38 19.87 16.24
C GLY A 14 66.77 20.07 14.84
N SER A 15 66.91 19.12 13.91
CA SER A 15 66.27 19.09 12.62
C SER A 15 65.18 18.06 12.57
N SER A 16 64.16 18.27 11.75
CA SER A 16 63.09 17.29 11.50
C SER A 16 62.88 17.03 10.00
N THR A 17 62.51 15.80 9.66
CA THR A 17 62.12 15.40 8.32
C THR A 17 60.89 14.47 8.38
N ASN A 18 60.02 14.58 7.42
CA ASN A 18 58.81 13.78 7.34
C ASN A 18 59.00 12.57 6.42
N SER A 19 58.36 11.46 6.73
CA SER A 19 58.24 10.35 5.82
C SER A 19 57.32 10.68 4.61
N ASN A 20 57.20 9.80 3.65
CA ASN A 20 56.09 9.80 2.72
C ASN A 20 54.77 9.59 3.47
N ILE A 21 53.68 10.05 2.89
CA ILE A 21 52.35 9.77 3.38
C ILE A 21 51.96 8.33 2.96
N ALA A 22 51.58 7.50 3.95
CA ALA A 22 50.97 6.20 3.72
C ALA A 22 49.47 6.37 3.65
N TYR A 23 48.83 5.69 2.71
CA TYR A 23 47.37 5.69 2.49
C TYR A 23 46.79 4.33 2.86
N GLY A 24 45.65 4.30 3.52
CA GLY A 24 44.85 3.12 3.75
C GLY A 24 43.41 3.37 3.40
N GLU A 25 42.64 2.31 3.16
CA GLU A 25 41.25 2.35 2.81
C GLU A 25 40.46 1.52 3.81
N ILE A 26 39.36 2.07 4.32
CA ILE A 26 38.40 1.34 5.14
C ILE A 26 37.27 0.87 4.19
N LEU A 27 37.16 -0.43 4.01
CA LEU A 27 36.09 -1.05 3.21
C LEU A 27 34.84 -1.19 4.05
N ASP A 28 33.70 -0.83 3.47
CA ASP A 28 32.41 -1.15 4.06
C ASP A 28 32.15 -2.65 3.89
N VAL A 29 31.95 -3.32 5.01
CA VAL A 29 31.76 -4.79 5.06
C VAL A 29 30.32 -5.20 5.28
N LEU A 30 29.41 -4.24 5.54
CA LEU A 30 28.00 -4.50 5.72
C LEU A 30 27.24 -4.25 4.41
N VAL A 31 26.46 -5.22 4.00
CA VAL A 31 25.48 -5.11 2.90
C VAL A 31 24.08 -5.12 3.51
N VAL A 32 23.26 -4.14 3.14
CA VAL A 32 21.88 -4.01 3.61
C VAL A 32 20.94 -4.15 2.42
N THR A 33 19.91 -4.98 2.57
CA THR A 33 18.81 -5.08 1.61
C THR A 33 17.48 -4.96 2.35
N LYS A 34 16.47 -4.39 1.68
CA LYS A 34 15.10 -4.34 2.14
C LYS A 34 14.21 -4.86 1.02
N THR A 35 13.25 -5.71 1.35
CA THR A 35 12.25 -6.25 0.42
C THR A 35 10.90 -6.30 1.10
N ALA A 36 9.82 -6.24 0.33
CA ALA A 36 8.48 -6.53 0.77
C ALA A 36 8.06 -7.93 0.30
N VAL A 37 7.31 -8.67 1.13
CA VAL A 37 6.73 -9.97 0.74
C VAL A 37 5.60 -9.73 -0.28
N GLU A 38 4.79 -8.70 -0.03
CA GLU A 38 3.76 -8.22 -0.94
C GLU A 38 4.34 -7.06 -1.77
N GLY A 39 4.30 -7.16 -3.11
CA GLY A 39 4.80 -6.10 -4.00
C GLY A 39 3.82 -4.91 -4.14
N ASN A 40 2.63 -5.04 -3.57
CA ASN A 40 1.57 -4.03 -3.63
C ASN A 40 0.85 -3.88 -2.27
N TYR A 41 0.06 -2.82 -2.15
CA TYR A 41 -0.78 -2.52 -1.00
C TYR A 41 -2.17 -2.04 -1.43
N ALA A 42 -3.14 -2.22 -0.55
CA ALA A 42 -4.44 -1.54 -0.57
C ALA A 42 -4.62 -0.72 0.71
N PRO A 43 -5.53 0.26 0.76
CA PRO A 43 -5.84 1.00 1.98
C PRO A 43 -6.18 0.07 3.14
N GLY A 44 -5.46 0.22 4.27
CA GLY A 44 -5.63 -0.62 5.46
C GLY A 44 -4.96 -2.00 5.40
N GLN A 45 -4.32 -2.37 4.31
CA GLN A 45 -3.61 -3.64 4.18
C GLN A 45 -2.28 -3.61 4.94
N ILE A 46 -1.91 -4.76 5.49
CA ILE A 46 -0.60 -4.99 6.12
C ILE A 46 0.40 -5.41 5.05
N VAL A 47 1.56 -4.78 5.03
CA VAL A 47 2.73 -5.14 4.22
C VAL A 47 3.80 -5.72 5.14
N THR A 48 4.37 -6.84 4.76
CA THR A 48 5.47 -7.51 5.48
C THR A 48 6.80 -7.13 4.86
N TYR A 49 7.68 -6.48 5.62
CA TYR A 49 9.01 -6.09 5.20
C TYR A 49 10.07 -7.03 5.77
N VAL A 50 11.08 -7.30 4.97
CA VAL A 50 12.24 -8.11 5.32
C VAL A 50 13.51 -7.26 5.09
N VAL A 51 14.24 -6.99 6.15
CA VAL A 51 15.53 -6.30 6.11
C VAL A 51 16.63 -7.33 6.39
N THR A 52 17.59 -7.45 5.47
CA THR A 52 18.73 -8.34 5.63
C THR A 52 20.02 -7.52 5.78
N LEU A 53 20.76 -7.80 6.83
CA LEU A 53 22.06 -7.21 7.16
C LEU A 53 23.10 -8.32 7.00
N ARG A 54 23.97 -8.25 5.98
CA ARG A 54 25.05 -9.23 5.74
C ARG A 54 26.40 -8.62 6.01
N ASN A 55 27.13 -9.18 6.96
CA ASN A 55 28.52 -8.80 7.26
C ASN A 55 29.48 -9.68 6.47
N THR A 56 30.24 -9.11 5.55
CA THR A 56 31.26 -9.81 4.76
C THR A 56 32.66 -9.71 5.38
N GLY A 57 32.78 -9.01 6.51
CA GLY A 57 34.02 -8.84 7.25
C GLY A 57 34.35 -10.02 8.19
N ASN A 58 35.51 -9.98 8.76
CA ASN A 58 36.05 -10.99 9.67
C ASN A 58 35.86 -10.66 11.16
N ALA A 59 35.18 -9.56 11.47
CA ALA A 59 34.82 -9.15 12.83
C ALA A 59 33.32 -8.92 12.92
N SER A 60 32.72 -9.20 14.09
CA SER A 60 31.29 -8.90 14.32
C SER A 60 31.06 -7.39 14.40
N LEU A 61 29.93 -6.93 13.85
CA LEU A 61 29.42 -5.58 14.00
C LEU A 61 28.40 -5.58 15.13
N ASN A 62 28.62 -4.78 16.17
CA ASN A 62 27.79 -4.76 17.36
C ASN A 62 27.12 -3.39 17.54
N GLY A 63 25.99 -3.37 18.26
CA GLY A 63 25.28 -2.14 18.59
C GLY A 63 24.77 -1.38 17.39
N LEU A 64 24.47 -2.08 16.28
CA LEU A 64 23.89 -1.45 15.11
C LEU A 64 22.47 -1.01 15.40
N VAL A 65 22.10 0.12 14.81
CA VAL A 65 20.75 0.70 14.84
C VAL A 65 20.20 0.70 13.44
N VAL A 66 19.02 0.12 13.27
CA VAL A 66 18.26 0.10 12.01
C VAL A 66 17.06 1.02 12.16
N THR A 67 17.02 2.10 11.41
CA THR A 67 15.94 3.09 11.39
C THR A 67 15.16 2.92 10.11
N ASP A 68 13.85 2.63 10.22
CA ASP A 68 12.90 2.51 9.12
C ASP A 68 12.06 3.79 9.08
N ASP A 69 12.04 4.47 7.93
CA ASP A 69 11.34 5.76 7.77
C ASP A 69 9.84 5.59 7.57
N LEU A 70 9.32 4.34 7.52
CA LEU A 70 7.90 4.03 7.32
C LEU A 70 7.32 4.71 6.06
N GLY A 71 8.17 4.91 5.04
CA GLY A 71 7.78 5.57 3.80
C GLY A 71 7.49 7.06 3.94
N GLY A 72 8.04 7.71 4.96
CA GLY A 72 7.80 9.12 5.27
C GLY A 72 8.10 10.04 4.09
N TYR A 73 7.19 10.98 3.80
CA TYR A 73 7.35 11.99 2.75
C TYR A 73 6.95 13.38 3.23
N GLU A 74 7.53 14.40 2.60
CA GLU A 74 7.25 15.79 2.95
C GLU A 74 5.90 16.24 2.38
N PHE A 75 5.05 16.78 3.25
CA PHE A 75 3.79 17.41 2.90
C PHE A 75 3.63 18.75 3.64
N ASN A 76 3.62 19.84 2.90
CA ASN A 76 3.49 21.22 3.46
C ASN A 76 4.44 21.54 4.62
N GLY A 77 5.70 21.07 4.54
CA GLY A 77 6.72 21.30 5.56
C GLY A 77 6.61 20.42 6.80
N THR A 78 5.80 19.37 6.73
CA THR A 78 5.67 18.34 7.77
C THR A 78 5.85 16.96 7.13
N THR A 79 6.59 16.07 7.78
CA THR A 79 6.70 14.68 7.31
C THR A 79 5.45 13.91 7.71
N VAL A 80 4.77 13.31 6.73
CA VAL A 80 3.67 12.37 6.94
C VAL A 80 4.13 10.94 6.62
N TYR A 81 3.54 9.95 7.28
CA TYR A 81 4.00 8.56 7.23
C TYR A 81 2.87 7.66 6.71
N PRO A 82 2.98 7.11 5.49
CA PRO A 82 1.95 6.27 4.89
C PRO A 82 1.84 4.88 5.51
N LEU A 83 2.83 4.48 6.31
CA LEU A 83 2.85 3.21 7.02
C LEU A 83 2.77 3.41 8.53
N THR A 84 2.01 2.54 9.19
CA THR A 84 1.93 2.43 10.66
C THR A 84 2.47 1.07 11.07
N TYR A 85 3.51 1.05 11.92
CA TYR A 85 4.10 -0.20 12.42
C TYR A 85 3.08 -1.04 13.21
N GLU A 86 3.00 -2.35 12.90
CA GLU A 86 2.21 -3.31 13.65
C GLU A 86 3.00 -3.76 14.89
N ALA A 87 2.57 -3.29 16.06
CA ALA A 87 3.28 -3.53 17.32
C ALA A 87 3.39 -5.04 17.63
N GLY A 88 4.62 -5.48 17.94
CA GLY A 88 4.89 -6.88 18.27
C GLY A 88 5.06 -7.80 17.04
N SER A 89 5.02 -7.27 15.82
CA SER A 89 5.21 -8.06 14.61
C SER A 89 6.67 -8.41 14.30
N VAL A 90 7.63 -7.76 14.99
CA VAL A 90 9.05 -7.96 14.69
C VAL A 90 9.55 -9.35 15.07
N VAL A 91 10.24 -10.00 14.13
CA VAL A 91 10.97 -11.26 14.33
C VAL A 91 12.41 -11.08 13.86
N LEU A 92 13.37 -11.53 14.65
CA LEU A 92 14.80 -11.45 14.37
C LEU A 92 15.38 -12.87 14.17
N PHE A 93 16.21 -13.00 13.14
CA PHE A 93 16.99 -14.20 12.88
C PHE A 93 18.48 -13.83 12.78
N THR A 94 19.36 -14.68 13.31
CA THR A 94 20.81 -14.58 13.11
C THR A 94 21.28 -15.88 12.49
N ASN A 95 21.90 -15.82 11.31
CA ASN A 95 22.32 -16.99 10.53
C ASN A 95 21.19 -18.05 10.40
N GLY A 96 19.96 -17.58 10.13
CA GLY A 96 18.75 -18.41 10.00
C GLY A 96 18.17 -18.95 11.32
N VAL A 97 18.75 -18.63 12.47
CA VAL A 97 18.27 -19.07 13.78
C VAL A 97 17.44 -17.95 14.43
N PRO A 98 16.18 -18.22 14.86
CA PRO A 98 15.35 -17.23 15.56
C PRO A 98 16.03 -16.73 16.84
N GLN A 99 15.93 -15.43 17.10
CA GLN A 99 16.44 -14.74 18.27
C GLN A 99 15.32 -14.04 19.01
N ALA A 100 15.62 -13.57 20.24
CA ALA A 100 14.75 -12.61 20.92
C ALA A 100 14.56 -11.34 20.04
N ALA A 101 13.38 -10.75 20.11
CA ALA A 101 13.12 -9.49 19.41
C ALA A 101 14.11 -8.41 19.87
N PRO A 102 14.59 -7.54 18.96
CA PRO A 102 15.46 -6.42 19.32
C PRO A 102 14.69 -5.40 20.14
N THR A 103 15.39 -4.42 20.71
CA THR A 103 14.74 -3.24 21.30
C THR A 103 14.06 -2.44 20.20
N VAL A 104 12.75 -2.16 20.34
CA VAL A 104 11.92 -1.49 19.35
C VAL A 104 11.42 -0.16 19.91
N ALA A 105 11.73 0.95 19.21
CA ALA A 105 11.02 2.22 19.37
C ALA A 105 10.05 2.35 18.19
N ALA A 106 8.75 2.27 18.48
CA ALA A 106 7.69 2.11 17.47
C ALA A 106 7.45 3.34 16.59
N GLY A 107 8.07 4.49 16.92
CA GLY A 107 8.15 5.73 16.14
C GLY A 107 6.91 6.27 15.53
N PRO A 108 6.86 7.13 14.52
CA PRO A 108 7.79 7.29 13.40
C PRO A 108 9.01 8.18 13.71
N PRO A 109 10.21 7.86 13.21
CA PRO A 109 10.54 6.61 12.49
C PRO A 109 10.56 5.39 13.41
N LEU A 110 10.44 4.19 12.83
CA LEU A 110 10.58 2.92 13.55
C LEU A 110 12.05 2.59 13.73
N VAL A 111 12.47 2.27 14.95
CA VAL A 111 13.91 2.02 15.26
C VAL A 111 14.07 0.66 15.92
N PHE A 112 15.00 -0.14 15.38
CA PHE A 112 15.48 -1.39 15.98
C PHE A 112 16.91 -1.16 16.47
N SER A 113 17.18 -1.37 17.78
CA SER A 113 18.47 -1.12 18.41
C SER A 113 19.12 -2.42 18.88
N ASP A 114 20.40 -2.32 19.22
CA ASP A 114 21.22 -3.41 19.77
C ASP A 114 21.39 -4.61 18.82
N ILE A 115 21.42 -4.36 17.51
CA ILE A 115 21.61 -5.41 16.52
C ILE A 115 23.09 -5.79 16.43
N THR A 116 23.38 -7.09 16.53
CA THR A 116 24.72 -7.66 16.33
C THR A 116 24.72 -8.55 15.09
N VAL A 117 25.59 -8.25 14.10
CA VAL A 117 25.78 -9.06 12.90
C VAL A 117 27.12 -9.79 13.01
N PRO A 118 27.14 -11.14 13.12
CA PRO A 118 28.37 -11.92 13.25
C PRO A 118 29.33 -11.73 12.10
N ALA A 119 30.62 -12.00 12.32
CA ALA A 119 31.62 -12.03 11.25
C ALA A 119 31.26 -13.07 10.18
N GLY A 120 31.21 -12.65 8.92
CA GLY A 120 30.81 -13.50 7.78
C GLY A 120 29.35 -13.97 7.82
N GLY A 121 28.55 -13.50 8.78
CA GLY A 121 27.16 -13.92 9.01
C GLY A 121 26.12 -12.91 8.53
N ASP A 122 24.87 -13.20 8.84
CA ASP A 122 23.72 -12.36 8.51
C ASP A 122 22.73 -12.22 9.68
N VAL A 123 21.98 -11.11 9.63
CA VAL A 123 20.79 -10.88 10.46
C VAL A 123 19.64 -10.51 9.54
N VAL A 124 18.49 -11.12 9.80
CA VAL A 124 17.23 -10.83 9.11
C VAL A 124 16.22 -10.31 10.13
N ILE A 125 15.66 -9.14 9.84
CA ILE A 125 14.57 -8.52 10.60
C ILE A 125 13.32 -8.59 9.73
N VAL A 126 12.28 -9.24 10.23
CA VAL A 126 10.95 -9.25 9.62
C VAL A 126 10.03 -8.38 10.46
N SER A 127 9.30 -7.47 9.84
CA SER A 127 8.33 -6.60 10.52
C SER A 127 7.13 -6.31 9.63
N GLN A 128 6.01 -5.93 10.23
CA GLN A 128 4.77 -5.60 9.51
C GLN A 128 4.40 -4.14 9.75
N ALA A 129 3.85 -3.52 8.69
CA ALA A 129 3.31 -2.17 8.77
C ALA A 129 2.02 -2.07 7.92
N GLN A 130 1.02 -1.37 8.45
CA GLN A 130 -0.26 -1.16 7.79
C GLN A 130 -0.23 0.11 6.94
N ALA A 131 -0.68 0.04 5.69
CA ALA A 131 -0.92 1.20 4.85
C ALA A 131 -2.09 2.03 5.41
N ASN A 132 -1.84 3.27 5.78
CA ASN A 132 -2.80 4.15 6.45
C ASN A 132 -3.36 5.24 5.52
N ALA A 133 -4.07 6.22 6.07
CA ALA A 133 -4.71 7.29 5.30
C ALA A 133 -3.75 8.23 4.54
N PHE A 134 -2.44 8.16 4.78
CA PHE A 134 -1.42 8.95 4.06
C PHE A 134 -0.81 8.18 2.88
N ALA A 135 -1.13 6.88 2.71
CA ALA A 135 -0.75 6.11 1.53
C ALA A 135 -1.64 6.49 0.35
N ASP A 136 -1.06 6.81 -0.80
CA ASP A 136 -1.82 7.18 -2.00
C ASP A 136 -2.62 5.98 -2.54
N PRO A 137 -3.96 6.00 -2.48
CA PRO A 137 -4.79 4.89 -2.94
C PRO A 137 -5.14 4.94 -4.43
N ALA A 138 -4.74 5.99 -5.15
CA ALA A 138 -5.00 6.13 -6.59
C ALA A 138 -4.11 5.20 -7.42
N VAL A 139 -4.57 4.81 -8.60
CA VAL A 139 -3.77 4.03 -9.55
C VAL A 139 -2.45 4.73 -9.84
N GLY A 140 -1.33 4.02 -9.61
CA GLY A 140 0.02 4.56 -9.72
C GLY A 140 0.60 5.09 -8.40
N GLY A 141 -0.19 5.07 -7.31
CA GLY A 141 0.28 5.34 -5.96
C GLY A 141 1.38 4.35 -5.54
N ARG A 142 2.32 4.82 -4.74
CA ARG A 142 3.44 4.01 -4.26
C ARG A 142 3.92 4.48 -2.89
N ILE A 143 4.61 3.59 -2.19
CA ILE A 143 5.31 3.86 -0.94
C ILE A 143 6.76 3.44 -1.12
N ASP A 144 7.68 4.40 -1.03
CA ASP A 144 9.12 4.17 -1.01
C ASP A 144 9.55 4.11 0.46
N ASN A 145 9.77 2.90 0.99
CA ASN A 145 10.11 2.69 2.39
C ASN A 145 11.59 2.37 2.55
N THR A 146 12.33 3.21 3.29
CA THR A 146 13.79 3.18 3.40
C THR A 146 14.23 2.81 4.82
N VAL A 147 15.16 1.87 4.92
CA VAL A 147 15.93 1.67 6.15
C VAL A 147 17.28 2.34 6.06
N THR A 148 17.73 2.90 7.18
CA THR A 148 19.06 3.43 7.38
C THR A 148 19.72 2.68 8.52
N VAL A 149 20.90 2.10 8.28
CA VAL A 149 21.69 1.39 9.28
C VAL A 149 22.88 2.24 9.69
N THR A 150 23.03 2.42 11.00
CA THR A 150 24.14 3.15 11.63
C THR A 150 24.75 2.32 12.76
N GLY A 151 25.95 2.65 13.17
CA GLY A 151 26.60 2.01 14.33
C GLY A 151 28.12 1.97 14.21
N ASP A 152 28.76 1.45 15.24
CA ASP A 152 30.20 1.34 15.30
C ASP A 152 30.75 0.35 14.25
N GLY A 153 31.88 0.70 13.62
CA GLY A 153 32.48 -0.11 12.56
C GLY A 153 31.97 0.22 11.14
N LEU A 154 30.98 1.11 11.00
CA LEU A 154 30.55 1.64 9.70
C LEU A 154 31.19 2.98 9.41
N SER A 155 31.67 3.19 8.19
CA SER A 155 32.28 4.46 7.77
C SER A 155 31.25 5.56 7.52
N ALA A 156 30.02 5.16 7.17
CA ALA A 156 28.86 6.02 6.91
C ALA A 156 27.57 5.23 7.11
N PRO A 157 26.40 5.89 7.26
CA PRO A 157 25.10 5.22 7.21
C PRO A 157 24.90 4.44 5.90
N ILE A 158 24.32 3.26 6.00
CA ILE A 158 24.00 2.42 4.82
C ILE A 158 22.48 2.35 4.68
N THR A 159 21.98 2.57 3.49
CA THR A 159 20.53 2.62 3.22
C THR A 159 20.10 1.52 2.25
N ALA A 160 18.85 1.07 2.40
CA ALA A 160 18.16 0.23 1.44
C ALA A 160 16.69 0.64 1.38
N THR A 161 16.16 0.76 0.16
CA THR A 161 14.77 1.18 -0.09
C THR A 161 14.03 0.06 -0.80
N GLU A 162 12.80 -0.17 -0.37
CA GLU A 162 11.83 -1.01 -1.06
C GLU A 162 10.63 -0.17 -1.45
N THR A 163 10.12 -0.38 -2.66
CA THR A 163 8.95 0.30 -3.20
C THR A 163 7.81 -0.71 -3.32
N VAL A 164 6.68 -0.42 -2.70
CA VAL A 164 5.41 -1.12 -2.92
C VAL A 164 4.44 -0.19 -3.65
N THR A 165 3.65 -0.74 -4.57
CA THR A 165 2.70 0.03 -5.38
C THR A 165 1.26 -0.26 -4.95
N VAL A 166 0.34 0.68 -5.20
CA VAL A 166 -1.06 0.43 -4.90
C VAL A 166 -1.61 -0.70 -5.78
N GLU A 167 -2.40 -1.59 -5.19
CA GLU A 167 -3.13 -2.61 -5.93
C GLU A 167 -4.26 -1.97 -6.74
N ALA A 168 -4.32 -2.33 -8.03
CA ALA A 168 -5.42 -1.91 -8.89
C ALA A 168 -6.61 -2.86 -8.70
N GLN A 169 -7.72 -2.36 -8.13
CA GLN A 169 -8.86 -3.20 -7.78
C GLN A 169 -10.21 -2.49 -7.97
N GLN A 170 -11.22 -3.30 -8.25
CA GLN A 170 -12.63 -2.93 -8.20
C GLN A 170 -13.23 -3.44 -6.88
N ALA A 171 -14.06 -2.61 -6.22
CA ALA A 171 -14.72 -2.99 -4.97
C ALA A 171 -16.17 -2.52 -5.01
N LEU A 172 -17.06 -3.41 -5.47
CA LEU A 172 -18.46 -3.08 -5.73
C LEU A 172 -19.37 -3.44 -4.56
N THR A 173 -20.32 -2.56 -4.30
CA THR A 173 -21.50 -2.84 -3.47
C THR A 173 -22.75 -2.42 -4.22
N ILE A 174 -23.89 -3.06 -3.92
CA ILE A 174 -25.18 -2.73 -4.50
C ILE A 174 -26.22 -2.58 -3.41
N SER A 175 -27.06 -1.56 -3.53
CA SER A 175 -28.27 -1.38 -2.70
C SER A 175 -29.50 -1.26 -3.60
N LYS A 176 -30.66 -1.67 -3.07
CA LYS A 176 -31.97 -1.62 -3.77
C LYS A 176 -32.98 -0.88 -2.93
N SER A 177 -33.76 -0.01 -3.54
CA SER A 177 -34.90 0.66 -2.92
C SER A 177 -36.12 0.62 -3.85
N ILE A 178 -37.31 0.87 -3.29
CA ILE A 178 -38.58 0.95 -4.00
C ILE A 178 -39.31 2.26 -3.67
N THR A 179 -39.95 2.88 -4.66
CA THR A 179 -40.80 4.06 -4.47
C THR A 179 -41.99 3.98 -5.44
N PRO A 180 -43.24 4.21 -4.94
CA PRO A 180 -43.63 4.32 -3.55
C PRO A 180 -43.56 2.96 -2.81
N VAL A 181 -43.48 2.98 -1.46
CA VAL A 181 -43.44 1.75 -0.64
C VAL A 181 -44.83 1.16 -0.36
N GLN A 182 -45.92 1.93 -0.58
CA GLN A 182 -47.28 1.48 -0.49
C GLN A 182 -47.99 1.72 -1.80
N VAL A 183 -48.59 0.71 -2.37
CA VAL A 183 -49.21 0.68 -3.70
C VAL A 183 -50.53 -0.09 -3.65
N VAL A 184 -51.37 0.15 -4.63
CA VAL A 184 -52.55 -0.67 -4.95
C VAL A 184 -52.37 -1.26 -6.37
N ASP A 185 -53.21 -2.20 -6.75
CA ASP A 185 -53.18 -2.81 -8.09
C ASP A 185 -53.24 -1.73 -9.19
N ASN A 186 -52.43 -1.93 -10.21
CA ASN A 186 -52.21 -1.00 -11.33
C ASN A 186 -51.43 0.27 -11.00
N ASP A 187 -50.86 0.41 -9.80
CA ASP A 187 -49.93 1.48 -9.52
C ASP A 187 -48.55 1.27 -10.17
N ARG A 188 -47.86 2.35 -10.41
CA ARG A 188 -46.48 2.32 -10.87
C ARG A 188 -45.53 2.32 -9.69
N VAL A 189 -44.53 1.46 -9.78
CA VAL A 189 -43.41 1.41 -8.84
C VAL A 189 -42.09 1.60 -9.56
N THR A 190 -41.15 2.19 -8.87
CA THR A 190 -39.78 2.33 -9.35
C THR A 190 -38.83 1.66 -8.37
N TYR A 191 -38.12 0.65 -8.84
CA TYR A 191 -36.95 0.09 -8.15
C TYR A 191 -35.71 0.86 -8.57
N THR A 192 -34.92 1.27 -7.58
CA THR A 192 -33.65 1.95 -7.80
C THR A 192 -32.53 1.09 -7.23
N PHE A 193 -31.59 0.70 -8.07
CA PHE A 193 -30.35 0.03 -7.70
C PHE A 193 -29.23 1.05 -7.75
N VAL A 194 -28.57 1.27 -6.61
CA VAL A 194 -27.37 2.11 -6.53
C VAL A 194 -26.17 1.20 -6.39
N ILE A 195 -25.26 1.29 -7.34
CA ILE A 195 -24.02 0.53 -7.38
C ILE A 195 -22.91 1.49 -7.01
N GLN A 196 -22.10 1.13 -6.02
CA GLN A 196 -20.96 1.92 -5.58
C GLN A 196 -19.67 1.13 -5.81
N ASN A 197 -18.66 1.81 -6.34
CA ASN A 197 -17.31 1.29 -6.49
C ASN A 197 -16.38 2.07 -5.56
N THR A 198 -15.86 1.43 -4.54
CA THR A 198 -14.88 2.00 -3.62
C THR A 198 -13.44 1.68 -4.03
N GLY A 199 -13.24 0.87 -5.08
CA GLY A 199 -11.94 0.54 -5.65
C GLY A 199 -11.42 1.62 -6.58
N ASN A 200 -10.13 1.59 -6.86
CA ASN A 200 -9.42 2.56 -7.71
C ASN A 200 -9.47 2.23 -9.22
N GLN A 201 -10.14 1.12 -9.61
CA GLN A 201 -10.40 0.79 -11.01
C GLN A 201 -11.89 0.89 -11.34
N ALA A 202 -12.19 1.47 -12.50
CA ALA A 202 -13.55 1.49 -13.04
C ALA A 202 -13.97 0.10 -13.50
N VAL A 203 -15.27 -0.19 -13.39
CA VAL A 203 -15.89 -1.36 -14.04
C VAL A 203 -16.18 -1.00 -15.48
N VAL A 204 -15.63 -1.80 -16.39
CA VAL A 204 -15.76 -1.62 -17.85
C VAL A 204 -16.47 -2.78 -18.49
N ALA A 205 -16.84 -2.67 -19.78
CA ALA A 205 -17.64 -3.67 -20.47
C ALA A 205 -17.02 -5.08 -20.45
N THR A 206 -15.70 -5.20 -20.49
CA THR A 206 -14.98 -6.47 -20.46
C THR A 206 -15.06 -7.20 -19.12
N ASP A 207 -15.45 -6.52 -18.04
CA ASP A 207 -15.64 -7.13 -16.71
C ASP A 207 -16.95 -7.93 -16.62
N ASN A 208 -17.83 -7.79 -17.61
CA ASN A 208 -19.09 -8.52 -17.72
C ASN A 208 -20.01 -8.36 -16.50
N ALA A 209 -19.96 -7.21 -15.83
CA ALA A 209 -20.83 -6.94 -14.70
C ALA A 209 -22.30 -6.98 -15.14
N ALA A 210 -23.13 -7.66 -14.32
CA ALA A 210 -24.54 -7.85 -14.59
C ALA A 210 -25.35 -7.85 -13.29
N ILE A 211 -26.62 -7.41 -13.37
CA ILE A 211 -27.60 -7.46 -12.30
C ILE A 211 -28.69 -8.46 -12.68
N THR A 212 -29.08 -9.31 -11.73
CA THR A 212 -30.23 -10.21 -11.85
C THR A 212 -31.17 -9.94 -10.69
N ASP A 213 -32.46 -9.84 -10.98
CA ASP A 213 -33.52 -9.66 -9.99
C ASP A 213 -34.79 -10.40 -10.44
N THR A 214 -35.64 -10.76 -9.50
CA THR A 214 -36.97 -11.32 -9.81
C THR A 214 -38.00 -10.45 -9.10
N PHE A 215 -38.82 -9.75 -9.90
CA PHE A 215 -39.88 -8.90 -9.36
C PHE A 215 -41.08 -9.73 -8.94
N ASP A 216 -41.48 -9.58 -7.69
CA ASP A 216 -42.71 -10.12 -7.12
C ASP A 216 -43.39 -9.00 -6.29
N PRO A 217 -44.56 -8.51 -6.70
CA PRO A 217 -45.35 -8.92 -7.86
C PRO A 217 -44.67 -8.66 -9.20
N ILE A 218 -45.07 -9.42 -10.22
CA ILE A 218 -44.56 -9.28 -11.59
C ILE A 218 -44.96 -7.92 -12.14
N LEU A 219 -43.99 -7.22 -12.72
CA LEU A 219 -44.20 -5.90 -13.29
C LEU A 219 -44.58 -6.00 -14.79
N THR A 220 -45.41 -5.06 -15.24
CA THR A 220 -45.77 -4.88 -16.65
C THR A 220 -45.34 -3.50 -17.15
N ALA A 221 -45.28 -3.30 -18.46
CA ALA A 221 -44.92 -2.03 -19.09
C ALA A 221 -43.62 -1.39 -18.54
N LEU A 222 -42.54 -2.19 -18.47
CA LEU A 222 -41.26 -1.74 -17.93
C LEU A 222 -40.65 -0.60 -18.73
N THR A 223 -40.08 0.34 -17.99
CA THR A 223 -39.13 1.33 -18.47
C THR A 223 -37.87 1.24 -17.63
N VAL A 224 -36.71 1.15 -18.28
CA VAL A 224 -35.41 0.97 -17.60
C VAL A 224 -34.49 2.09 -17.99
N THR A 225 -33.79 2.69 -17.01
CA THR A 225 -32.75 3.69 -17.27
C THR A 225 -31.50 3.34 -16.50
N PHE A 226 -30.34 3.68 -17.06
CA PHE A 226 -29.05 3.58 -16.41
C PHE A 226 -28.35 4.95 -16.46
N ASP A 227 -28.03 5.50 -15.31
CA ASP A 227 -27.53 6.87 -15.14
C ASP A 227 -28.39 7.91 -15.90
N GLY A 228 -29.72 7.71 -15.91
CA GLY A 228 -30.70 8.53 -16.58
C GLY A 228 -30.85 8.26 -18.08
N ALA A 229 -29.99 7.45 -18.71
CA ALA A 229 -30.14 7.06 -20.11
C ALA A 229 -31.11 5.90 -20.25
N ALA A 230 -32.07 5.99 -21.21
CA ALA A 230 -33.06 4.94 -21.45
C ALA A 230 -32.39 3.67 -22.04
N TRP A 231 -32.75 2.50 -21.49
CA TRP A 231 -32.31 1.20 -21.96
C TRP A 231 -33.40 0.46 -22.73
N THR A 232 -32.99 -0.36 -23.70
CA THR A 232 -33.86 -1.12 -24.60
C THR A 232 -33.80 -2.61 -24.25
N GLN A 233 -34.96 -3.25 -24.09
CA GLN A 233 -35.06 -4.69 -23.90
C GLN A 233 -34.48 -5.45 -25.09
N GLY A 234 -33.75 -6.53 -24.82
CA GLY A 234 -33.04 -7.33 -25.82
C GLY A 234 -31.67 -6.74 -26.22
N VAL A 235 -31.32 -5.53 -25.76
CA VAL A 235 -30.02 -4.88 -26.03
C VAL A 235 -29.21 -4.70 -24.75
N GLN A 236 -29.74 -3.98 -23.76
CA GLN A 236 -29.06 -3.76 -22.49
C GLN A 236 -29.62 -4.60 -21.34
N TYR A 237 -30.89 -5.04 -21.44
CA TYR A 237 -31.52 -5.92 -20.46
C TYR A 237 -32.51 -6.88 -21.09
N ASN A 238 -32.86 -7.94 -20.36
CA ASN A 238 -33.94 -8.88 -20.69
C ASN A 238 -34.91 -8.91 -19.51
N TYR A 239 -36.20 -9.04 -19.82
CA TYR A 239 -37.24 -9.21 -18.83
C TYR A 239 -38.24 -10.27 -19.30
N ASN A 240 -38.59 -11.21 -18.43
CA ASN A 240 -39.58 -12.23 -18.67
C ASN A 240 -40.83 -11.94 -17.83
N GLU A 241 -41.89 -11.42 -18.47
CA GLU A 241 -43.17 -11.07 -17.84
C GLU A 241 -43.92 -12.29 -17.29
N ALA A 242 -43.58 -13.51 -17.67
CA ALA A 242 -44.21 -14.73 -17.11
C ALA A 242 -43.60 -15.12 -15.76
N THR A 243 -42.38 -14.74 -15.49
CA THR A 243 -41.63 -15.14 -14.26
C THR A 243 -41.15 -13.99 -13.39
N GLY A 244 -41.27 -12.74 -13.87
CA GLY A 244 -40.73 -11.57 -13.20
C GLY A 244 -39.20 -11.47 -13.25
N LEU A 245 -38.52 -12.37 -13.98
CA LEU A 245 -37.04 -12.36 -14.05
C LEU A 245 -36.53 -11.21 -14.91
N PHE A 246 -35.75 -10.36 -14.29
CA PHE A 246 -35.02 -9.26 -14.91
C PHE A 246 -33.52 -9.56 -14.88
N THR A 247 -32.84 -9.37 -16.00
CA THR A 247 -31.38 -9.51 -16.10
C THR A 247 -30.83 -8.42 -17.00
N THR A 248 -29.73 -7.79 -16.58
CA THR A 248 -28.97 -6.92 -17.50
C THR A 248 -28.07 -7.78 -18.39
N VAL A 249 -27.80 -7.30 -19.60
CA VAL A 249 -26.82 -7.95 -20.48
C VAL A 249 -25.42 -7.76 -19.89
N PRO A 250 -24.61 -8.81 -19.77
CA PRO A 250 -23.25 -8.67 -19.24
C PRO A 250 -22.45 -7.59 -19.97
N GLY A 251 -21.70 -6.79 -19.21
CA GLY A 251 -20.89 -5.70 -19.72
C GLY A 251 -21.65 -4.37 -19.97
N GLN A 252 -22.95 -4.31 -19.69
CA GLN A 252 -23.73 -3.06 -19.80
C GLN A 252 -23.68 -2.22 -18.49
N ILE A 253 -23.30 -2.83 -17.36
CA ILE A 253 -23.11 -2.12 -16.09
C ILE A 253 -21.69 -1.56 -16.06
N LEU A 254 -21.59 -0.25 -16.19
CA LEU A 254 -20.32 0.51 -16.12
C LEU A 254 -20.33 1.34 -14.84
N VAL A 255 -19.30 1.21 -14.00
CA VAL A 255 -19.24 1.96 -12.73
C VAL A 255 -17.90 2.68 -12.66
N PRO A 256 -17.89 4.02 -12.51
CA PRO A 256 -16.64 4.76 -12.34
C PRO A 256 -15.80 4.23 -11.16
N ALA A 257 -14.49 4.41 -11.24
CA ALA A 257 -13.62 4.21 -10.07
C ALA A 257 -13.94 5.23 -8.98
N ALA A 258 -13.57 4.93 -7.75
CA ALA A 258 -13.51 5.93 -6.69
C ALA A 258 -12.52 7.05 -7.08
N THR A 259 -12.82 8.27 -6.64
CA THR A 259 -11.89 9.40 -6.72
C THR A 259 -11.27 9.64 -5.35
N TYR A 260 -9.99 10.03 -5.35
CA TYR A 260 -9.22 10.25 -4.13
C TYR A 260 -8.71 11.68 -4.12
N VAL A 261 -8.90 12.36 -2.99
CA VAL A 261 -8.42 13.73 -2.80
C VAL A 261 -7.54 13.76 -1.55
N GLN A 262 -6.32 14.27 -1.70
CA GLN A 262 -5.45 14.52 -0.57
C GLN A 262 -5.88 15.82 0.12
N ASP A 263 -6.18 15.75 1.40
CA ASP A 263 -6.55 16.90 2.22
C ASP A 263 -5.36 17.88 2.26
N PRO A 264 -5.56 19.13 1.85
CA PRO A 264 -4.46 20.10 1.72
C PRO A 264 -3.87 20.56 3.07
N VAL A 265 -4.51 20.22 4.19
CA VAL A 265 -4.03 20.61 5.53
C VAL A 265 -3.34 19.43 6.21
N THR A 266 -3.97 18.25 6.19
CA THR A 266 -3.47 17.09 6.92
C THR A 266 -2.61 16.16 6.08
N GLY A 267 -2.76 16.17 4.75
CA GLY A 267 -2.11 15.24 3.84
C GLY A 267 -2.79 13.87 3.72
N ALA A 268 -3.86 13.63 4.49
CA ALA A 268 -4.60 12.37 4.44
C ALA A 268 -5.47 12.29 3.17
N TYR A 269 -5.56 11.10 2.58
CA TYR A 269 -6.45 10.86 1.44
C TYR A 269 -7.87 10.54 1.90
N THR A 270 -8.84 11.12 1.21
CA THR A 270 -10.27 10.80 1.34
C THR A 270 -10.78 10.23 0.03
N ALA A 271 -11.58 9.15 0.12
CA ALA A 271 -12.17 8.48 -1.03
C ALA A 271 -13.63 8.92 -1.21
N THR A 272 -14.01 9.20 -2.46
CA THR A 272 -15.42 9.33 -2.86
C THR A 272 -15.72 8.20 -3.83
N PRO A 273 -16.65 7.27 -3.49
CA PRO A 273 -17.00 6.15 -4.36
C PRO A 273 -17.49 6.60 -5.73
N GLY A 274 -17.12 5.85 -6.77
CA GLY A 274 -17.79 5.91 -8.06
C GLY A 274 -19.21 5.36 -7.92
N ILE A 275 -20.20 5.99 -8.53
CA ILE A 275 -21.61 5.63 -8.41
C ILE A 275 -22.22 5.45 -9.81
N ALA A 276 -23.02 4.38 -9.96
CA ALA A 276 -23.91 4.18 -11.08
C ALA A 276 -25.31 3.81 -10.56
N THR A 277 -26.35 4.20 -11.27
CA THR A 277 -27.73 3.99 -10.87
C THR A 277 -28.54 3.33 -11.97
N LEU A 278 -29.11 2.16 -11.69
CA LEU A 278 -30.11 1.52 -12.53
C LEU A 278 -31.51 1.77 -11.93
N THR A 279 -32.45 2.24 -12.75
CA THR A 279 -33.86 2.33 -12.36
C THR A 279 -34.72 1.44 -13.23
N VAL A 280 -35.64 0.72 -12.59
CA VAL A 280 -36.64 -0.12 -13.28
C VAL A 280 -38.00 0.34 -12.79
N THR A 281 -38.81 0.91 -13.68
CA THR A 281 -40.18 1.35 -13.37
C THR A 281 -41.15 0.47 -14.12
N GLY A 282 -42.18 -0.02 -13.44
CA GLY A 282 -43.22 -0.84 -14.02
C GLY A 282 -44.56 -0.66 -13.31
N THR A 283 -45.60 -1.30 -13.83
CA THR A 283 -46.94 -1.35 -13.24
C THR A 283 -47.15 -2.71 -12.60
N ILE A 284 -47.66 -2.75 -11.38
CA ILE A 284 -48.04 -3.95 -10.64
C ILE A 284 -49.35 -4.50 -11.16
#